data_6fa830524c40d7f351987ef38929fc9b
#
_entry.id   6fa830524c40d7f351987ef38929fc9b
#
_cell.length_a   1.000
_cell.length_b   1.000
_cell.length_c   1.000
_cell.angle_alpha   90.00
_cell.angle_beta   90.00
_cell.angle_gamma   90.00
#
_symmetry.space_group_name_H-M   'P 1'
#
loop_
_entity.id
_entity.type
_entity.pdbx_description
1 polymer ?
#
loop_
_entity_poly.entity_id
_entity_poly.type
_entity_poly.pdbx_seq_one_letter_code
_entity_poly.pdbx_strand_id
1 'polypeptide(L)'
;MKKTRIAWMLPLLLIGANARAQSSVTLYGLIDAGLMYTNNVAKGGSQGSLWQATSGNINGSRWGLRGSEDLGGGLKAIFVLENGFNLQTGRLGQNGREFGRQAYVGLASSDYGALTLGRQYDSLVDFVAPLSATAGSFGDTGFAHPFDNDNLNHSVRMSNAVKYMSSSYAGLKFGALYAFSNSTDFSMNRAYSAGGSYSYGPFNVAVGYLQINGSNGANTAGAIDVAEATANGTGGFVVGASREWVLGAGANYAYGPALIGFVFTRSVYQGTTSFNSVNGAMSFYNYEVNAKYALTPAISLGIADTYTDGHAANSRTFGDDPKYNQVNLQAIYSFSKRTDVYAEAMYQHAIGAQYVAFINTSGGASSTANQVVGTVGLRHRF
;
A
#
# COMPACT_ATOMS: atom_id res chain seq x y z
N MET A 1 -86.85 -6.18 -19.26
CA MET A 1 -86.00 -6.43 -18.07
C MET A 1 -84.59 -6.19 -18.45
N LYS A 2 -84.03 -5.02 -18.10
CA LYS A 2 -82.58 -4.65 -18.39
C LYS A 2 -81.78 -4.96 -17.17
N LYS A 3 -80.80 -5.85 -17.30
CA LYS A 3 -79.82 -6.16 -16.26
C LYS A 3 -78.60 -5.19 -16.37
N THR A 4 -78.46 -4.31 -15.38
CA THR A 4 -77.35 -3.39 -15.22
C THR A 4 -76.18 -4.15 -14.57
N ARG A 5 -75.05 -4.23 -15.27
CA ARG A 5 -73.78 -4.75 -14.71
C ARG A 5 -73.02 -3.60 -14.10
N ILE A 6 -72.84 -3.62 -12.78
CA ILE A 6 -72.02 -2.70 -12.03
C ILE A 6 -70.59 -3.25 -12.12
N ALA A 7 -69.67 -2.53 -12.83
CA ALA A 7 -68.28 -2.79 -12.88
C ALA A 7 -67.61 -2.12 -11.66
N TRP A 8 -67.04 -2.92 -10.78
CA TRP A 8 -66.20 -2.43 -9.68
C TRP A 8 -64.83 -2.08 -10.25
N MET A 9 -64.53 -0.78 -10.40
CA MET A 9 -63.17 -0.26 -10.63
C MET A 9 -62.46 -0.16 -9.27
N LEU A 10 -61.50 -1.06 -9.03
CA LEU A 10 -60.59 -0.97 -7.91
C LEU A 10 -59.52 0.08 -8.28
N PRO A 11 -59.34 1.18 -7.51
CA PRO A 11 -58.20 2.07 -7.74
C PRO A 11 -56.95 1.39 -7.20
N LEU A 12 -56.02 1.01 -8.10
CA LEU A 12 -54.67 0.64 -7.75
C LEU A 12 -53.97 1.91 -7.24
N LEU A 13 -53.95 2.07 -5.92
CA LEU A 13 -53.05 3.04 -5.27
C LEU A 13 -51.60 2.58 -5.49
N LEU A 14 -50.97 3.10 -6.52
CA LEU A 14 -49.52 3.13 -6.66
C LEU A 14 -48.98 4.02 -5.55
N ILE A 15 -48.66 3.40 -4.40
CA ILE A 15 -47.78 4.01 -3.39
C ILE A 15 -46.42 4.05 -4.02
N GLY A 16 -46.10 5.13 -4.73
CA GLY A 16 -44.77 5.48 -5.12
C GLY A 16 -43.95 5.75 -3.86
N ALA A 17 -43.30 4.73 -3.33
CA ALA A 17 -42.25 4.91 -2.37
C ALA A 17 -41.19 5.77 -3.06
N ASN A 18 -41.16 7.07 -2.77
CA ASN A 18 -40.03 7.93 -3.09
C ASN A 18 -38.86 7.46 -2.26
N ALA A 19 -38.21 6.38 -2.68
CA ALA A 19 -36.88 6.02 -2.22
C ALA A 19 -35.97 7.17 -2.69
N ARG A 20 -35.76 8.16 -1.83
CA ARG A 20 -34.72 9.15 -2.02
C ARG A 20 -33.41 8.44 -1.72
N ALA A 21 -32.89 7.73 -2.70
CA ALA A 21 -31.52 7.26 -2.67
C ALA A 21 -30.64 8.50 -2.55
N GLN A 22 -30.08 8.73 -1.38
CA GLN A 22 -29.17 9.85 -1.15
C GLN A 22 -27.81 9.44 -1.71
N SER A 23 -27.67 9.61 -3.02
CA SER A 23 -26.38 9.40 -3.72
C SER A 23 -25.42 10.52 -3.33
N SER A 24 -24.23 10.16 -2.90
CA SER A 24 -23.18 11.12 -2.64
C SER A 24 -21.92 10.79 -3.46
N VAL A 25 -21.38 11.78 -4.14
CA VAL A 25 -20.06 11.69 -4.78
C VAL A 25 -19.17 12.72 -4.12
N THR A 26 -18.03 12.28 -3.62
CA THR A 26 -17.05 13.13 -2.94
C THR A 26 -15.77 13.15 -3.73
N LEU A 27 -15.30 14.33 -4.10
CA LEU A 27 -13.93 14.56 -4.53
C LEU A 27 -13.04 14.61 -3.27
N TYR A 28 -11.94 13.89 -3.28
CA TYR A 28 -10.96 13.90 -2.19
C TYR A 28 -9.55 13.80 -2.75
N GLY A 29 -8.58 14.13 -1.92
CA GLY A 29 -7.19 13.98 -2.32
C GLY A 29 -6.21 14.54 -1.30
N LEU A 30 -4.94 14.46 -1.69
CA LEU A 30 -3.84 15.11 -1.01
C LEU A 30 -2.74 15.46 -2.01
N ILE A 31 -2.03 16.52 -1.70
CA ILE A 31 -0.80 16.93 -2.35
C ILE A 31 0.30 16.99 -1.30
N ASP A 32 1.44 16.40 -1.66
CA ASP A 32 2.62 16.31 -0.83
C ASP A 32 3.84 16.65 -1.70
N ALA A 33 4.53 17.73 -1.34
CA ALA A 33 5.70 18.23 -2.03
C ALA A 33 6.84 18.48 -1.05
N GLY A 34 8.06 18.14 -1.45
CA GLY A 34 9.22 18.32 -0.61
C GLY A 34 10.50 18.58 -1.36
N LEU A 35 11.53 18.87 -0.60
CA LEU A 35 12.93 18.90 -1.01
C LEU A 35 13.64 17.76 -0.31
N MET A 36 14.37 16.97 -1.08
CA MET A 36 15.09 15.81 -0.58
C MET A 36 16.58 15.92 -0.91
N TYR A 37 17.40 15.61 0.07
CA TYR A 37 18.83 15.40 -0.05
C TYR A 37 19.15 13.92 0.12
N THR A 38 19.96 13.37 -0.77
CA THR A 38 20.49 12.00 -0.68
C THR A 38 21.98 12.02 -0.88
N ASN A 39 22.74 11.39 0.02
CA ASN A 39 24.17 11.24 -0.14
C ASN A 39 24.54 10.00 -0.99
N ASN A 40 25.78 9.93 -1.45
CA ASN A 40 26.41 8.75 -2.05
C ASN A 40 25.65 8.09 -3.21
N VAL A 41 24.79 8.80 -3.92
CA VAL A 41 24.03 8.22 -5.05
C VAL A 41 24.98 7.81 -6.16
N ALA A 42 24.91 6.54 -6.59
CA ALA A 42 25.63 6.02 -7.75
C ALA A 42 24.82 6.27 -9.02
N LYS A 43 25.36 7.04 -9.98
CA LYS A 43 24.70 7.33 -11.25
C LYS A 43 25.71 7.41 -12.39
N GLY A 44 25.56 6.53 -13.39
CA GLY A 44 26.35 6.61 -14.63
C GLY A 44 27.86 6.54 -14.44
N GLY A 45 28.37 5.76 -13.47
CA GLY A 45 29.80 5.65 -13.15
C GLY A 45 30.36 6.77 -12.27
N SER A 46 29.57 7.75 -11.90
CA SER A 46 29.89 8.79 -10.91
C SER A 46 29.12 8.56 -9.61
N GLN A 47 29.61 9.17 -8.54
CA GLN A 47 28.97 9.18 -7.23
C GLN A 47 28.85 10.60 -6.71
N GLY A 48 27.81 10.89 -5.96
CA GLY A 48 27.65 12.24 -5.43
C GLY A 48 26.40 12.40 -4.58
N SER A 49 26.22 13.63 -4.11
CA SER A 49 24.99 14.03 -3.43
C SER A 49 23.94 14.42 -4.45
N LEU A 50 22.70 14.03 -4.20
CA LEU A 50 21.54 14.37 -5.03
C LEU A 50 20.61 15.29 -4.25
N TRP A 51 20.27 16.43 -4.85
CA TRP A 51 19.19 17.30 -4.40
C TRP A 51 18.04 17.22 -5.39
N GLN A 52 16.83 17.02 -4.90
CA GLN A 52 15.68 16.88 -5.76
C GLN A 52 14.41 17.49 -5.14
N ALA A 53 13.59 18.09 -5.99
CA ALA A 53 12.21 18.38 -5.66
C ALA A 53 11.40 17.09 -5.80
N THR A 54 10.66 16.73 -4.76
CA THR A 54 9.97 15.45 -4.65
C THR A 54 8.47 15.61 -4.52
N SER A 55 7.74 14.57 -4.85
CA SER A 55 6.29 14.49 -4.72
C SER A 55 5.92 13.21 -3.99
N GLY A 56 5.14 13.36 -2.91
CA GLY A 56 4.60 12.21 -2.20
C GLY A 56 5.59 11.51 -1.29
N ASN A 57 6.40 12.22 -0.53
CA ASN A 57 7.35 11.64 0.41
C ASN A 57 6.63 10.88 1.53
N ILE A 58 5.80 11.58 2.32
CA ILE A 58 5.00 10.91 3.35
C ILE A 58 3.87 10.12 2.69
N ASN A 59 3.11 10.74 1.78
CA ASN A 59 2.02 10.06 1.09
C ASN A 59 1.99 10.44 -0.38
N GLY A 60 1.99 9.47 -1.27
CA GLY A 60 1.88 9.73 -2.71
C GLY A 60 0.74 10.68 -3.04
N SER A 61 1.07 11.78 -3.76
CA SER A 61 0.09 12.77 -4.20
C SER A 61 -0.99 12.11 -5.05
N ARG A 62 -2.27 12.41 -4.73
CA ARG A 62 -3.43 11.72 -5.32
C ARG A 62 -4.67 12.59 -5.30
N TRP A 63 -5.58 12.30 -6.19
CA TRP A 63 -6.97 12.74 -6.12
C TRP A 63 -7.90 11.59 -6.53
N GLY A 64 -9.14 11.65 -6.11
CA GLY A 64 -10.10 10.60 -6.45
C GLY A 64 -11.54 11.02 -6.24
N LEU A 65 -12.42 10.21 -6.81
CA LEU A 65 -13.85 10.24 -6.60
C LEU A 65 -14.26 8.99 -5.84
N ARG A 66 -15.04 9.16 -4.81
CA ARG A 66 -15.73 8.05 -4.14
C ARG A 66 -17.20 8.33 -4.07
N GLY A 67 -18.01 7.32 -4.33
CA GLY A 67 -19.45 7.45 -4.30
C GLY A 67 -20.10 6.36 -3.50
N SER A 68 -21.29 6.68 -2.98
CA SER A 68 -22.15 5.75 -2.28
C SER A 68 -23.60 6.07 -2.62
N GLU A 69 -24.38 5.04 -2.97
CA GLU A 69 -25.81 5.08 -3.20
C GLU A 69 -26.50 4.10 -2.24
N ASP A 70 -27.46 4.59 -1.48
CA ASP A 70 -28.26 3.74 -0.57
C ASP A 70 -29.29 2.96 -1.39
N LEU A 71 -29.19 1.63 -1.36
CA LEU A 71 -30.12 0.72 -2.04
C LEU A 71 -31.25 0.25 -1.14
N GLY A 72 -31.29 0.72 0.11
CA GLY A 72 -32.26 0.28 1.12
C GLY A 72 -31.81 -0.97 1.87
N GLY A 73 -32.48 -1.24 3.01
CA GLY A 73 -32.21 -2.44 3.81
C GLY A 73 -30.76 -2.52 4.37
N GLY A 74 -30.03 -1.41 4.48
CA GLY A 74 -28.63 -1.39 4.93
C GLY A 74 -27.62 -1.75 3.84
N LEU A 75 -28.06 -1.93 2.59
CA LEU A 75 -27.23 -2.21 1.43
C LEU A 75 -26.92 -0.92 0.68
N LYS A 76 -25.67 -0.77 0.22
CA LYS A 76 -25.17 0.36 -0.57
C LYS A 76 -24.41 -0.12 -1.79
N ALA A 77 -24.58 0.56 -2.92
CA ALA A 77 -23.60 0.51 -4.00
C ALA A 77 -22.49 1.51 -3.70
N ILE A 78 -21.25 1.10 -3.92
CA ILE A 78 -20.07 1.93 -3.66
C ILE A 78 -19.11 1.90 -4.84
N PHE A 79 -18.37 2.98 -5.06
CA PHE A 79 -17.25 2.99 -5.98
C PHE A 79 -16.12 3.90 -5.50
N VAL A 80 -14.90 3.61 -5.97
CA VAL A 80 -13.72 4.46 -5.82
C VAL A 80 -12.97 4.49 -7.15
N LEU A 81 -12.58 5.69 -7.57
CA LEU A 81 -11.66 5.96 -8.67
C LEU A 81 -10.57 6.88 -8.13
N GLU A 82 -9.34 6.37 -7.98
CA GLU A 82 -8.22 7.12 -7.38
C GLU A 82 -7.02 7.18 -8.31
N ASN A 83 -6.62 8.40 -8.64
CA ASN A 83 -5.45 8.74 -9.44
C ASN A 83 -4.26 9.06 -8.54
N GLY A 84 -3.08 8.57 -8.90
CA GLY A 84 -1.81 9.03 -8.35
C GLY A 84 -1.08 9.90 -9.37
N PHE A 85 -0.39 10.94 -8.92
CA PHE A 85 0.36 11.80 -9.81
C PHE A 85 1.63 12.36 -9.14
N ASN A 86 2.56 12.79 -9.97
CA ASN A 86 3.73 13.51 -9.54
C ASN A 86 3.46 15.01 -9.57
N LEU A 87 3.45 15.66 -8.41
CA LEU A 87 3.13 17.08 -8.29
C LEU A 87 4.17 17.98 -8.98
N GLN A 88 5.44 17.57 -9.03
CA GLN A 88 6.52 18.35 -9.61
C GLN A 88 6.46 18.41 -11.14
N THR A 89 5.90 17.37 -11.77
CA THR A 89 5.89 17.24 -13.24
C THR A 89 4.49 17.19 -13.85
N GLY A 90 3.45 17.02 -13.04
CA GLY A 90 2.06 16.83 -13.49
C GLY A 90 1.79 15.47 -14.14
N ARG A 91 2.76 14.56 -14.19
CA ARG A 91 2.59 13.23 -14.80
C ARG A 91 1.77 12.30 -13.92
N LEU A 92 0.97 11.44 -14.58
CA LEU A 92 0.26 10.36 -13.91
C LEU A 92 1.25 9.38 -13.28
N GLY A 93 0.92 8.88 -12.10
CA GLY A 93 1.63 7.80 -11.41
C GLY A 93 1.30 6.43 -12.00
N GLN A 94 1.77 5.37 -11.32
CA GLN A 94 1.45 3.97 -11.62
C GLN A 94 1.57 3.63 -13.10
N ASN A 95 2.72 3.99 -13.67
CA ASN A 95 3.05 3.78 -15.09
C ASN A 95 2.08 4.50 -16.07
N GLY A 96 1.66 5.73 -15.72
CA GLY A 96 0.80 6.56 -16.59
C GLY A 96 -0.70 6.22 -16.52
N ARG A 97 -1.15 5.47 -15.52
CA ARG A 97 -2.58 5.11 -15.35
C ARG A 97 -3.36 6.25 -14.74
N GLU A 98 -4.53 6.58 -15.32
CA GLU A 98 -5.43 7.60 -14.79
C GLU A 98 -5.98 7.21 -13.40
N PHE A 99 -6.46 5.98 -13.23
CA PHE A 99 -6.93 5.47 -11.94
C PHE A 99 -6.02 4.33 -11.46
N GLY A 100 -4.72 4.60 -11.43
CA GLY A 100 -3.70 3.59 -11.15
C GLY A 100 -3.62 3.15 -9.70
N ARG A 101 -4.19 3.93 -8.75
CA ARG A 101 -4.16 3.58 -7.34
C ARG A 101 -5.30 2.64 -6.97
N GLN A 102 -6.54 3.04 -7.23
CA GLN A 102 -7.72 2.22 -7.04
C GLN A 102 -8.77 2.53 -8.11
N ALA A 103 -9.46 1.52 -8.60
CA ALA A 103 -10.57 1.63 -9.53
C ALA A 103 -11.49 0.43 -9.32
N TYR A 104 -12.54 0.61 -8.50
CA TYR A 104 -13.46 -0.49 -8.19
C TYR A 104 -14.89 -0.02 -7.95
N VAL A 105 -15.81 -0.94 -8.12
CA VAL A 105 -17.23 -0.83 -7.75
C VAL A 105 -17.60 -2.01 -6.87
N GLY A 106 -18.61 -1.87 -6.04
CA GLY A 106 -19.06 -2.97 -5.19
C GLY A 106 -20.34 -2.71 -4.44
N LEU A 107 -20.70 -3.70 -3.63
CA LEU A 107 -21.81 -3.64 -2.69
C LEU A 107 -21.27 -3.68 -1.27
N ALA A 108 -21.81 -2.84 -0.40
CA ALA A 108 -21.46 -2.77 1.00
C ALA A 108 -22.71 -2.89 1.88
N SER A 109 -22.58 -3.66 2.95
CA SER A 109 -23.59 -3.81 3.99
C SER A 109 -22.97 -3.44 5.34
N SER A 110 -23.73 -2.75 6.19
CA SER A 110 -23.30 -2.47 7.58
C SER A 110 -23.02 -3.74 8.37
N ASP A 111 -23.78 -4.80 8.11
CA ASP A 111 -23.77 -6.04 8.88
C ASP A 111 -22.76 -7.05 8.34
N TYR A 112 -22.65 -7.15 7.01
CA TYR A 112 -21.88 -8.20 6.37
C TYR A 112 -20.54 -7.72 5.78
N GLY A 113 -20.33 -6.39 5.64
CA GLY A 113 -19.11 -5.85 5.03
C GLY A 113 -19.29 -5.55 3.54
N ALA A 114 -18.23 -5.57 2.77
CA ALA A 114 -18.22 -5.15 1.37
C ALA A 114 -17.63 -6.21 0.45
N LEU A 115 -18.25 -6.37 -0.73
CA LEU A 115 -17.73 -7.12 -1.86
C LEU A 115 -17.45 -6.14 -3.01
N THR A 116 -16.23 -6.07 -3.47
CA THR A 116 -15.77 -5.11 -4.49
C THR A 116 -15.06 -5.81 -5.64
N LEU A 117 -15.18 -5.23 -6.84
CA LEU A 117 -14.59 -5.72 -8.07
C LEU A 117 -13.78 -4.59 -8.73
N GLY A 118 -12.56 -4.90 -9.15
CA GLY A 118 -11.68 -3.96 -9.84
C GLY A 118 -10.27 -3.94 -9.28
N ARG A 119 -9.57 -2.81 -9.52
CA ARG A 119 -8.19 -2.61 -9.07
C ARG A 119 -8.16 -2.07 -7.63
N GLN A 120 -7.42 -2.75 -6.76
CA GLN A 120 -7.40 -2.44 -5.32
C GLN A 120 -6.18 -3.03 -4.60
N TYR A 121 -6.02 -2.71 -3.33
CA TYR A 121 -4.95 -3.22 -2.50
C TYR A 121 -5.23 -4.64 -2.01
N ASP A 122 -4.15 -5.38 -1.71
CA ASP A 122 -4.18 -6.70 -1.09
C ASP A 122 -4.37 -6.65 0.43
N SER A 123 -4.50 -7.81 1.06
CA SER A 123 -4.79 -7.91 2.49
C SER A 123 -3.61 -7.54 3.41
N LEU A 124 -2.36 -7.59 2.95
CA LEU A 124 -1.22 -7.09 3.73
C LEU A 124 -1.32 -5.57 3.89
N VAL A 125 -1.62 -4.87 2.79
CA VAL A 125 -1.83 -3.41 2.78
C VAL A 125 -3.04 -3.02 3.61
N ASP A 126 -4.12 -3.82 3.58
CA ASP A 126 -5.33 -3.49 4.35
C ASP A 126 -5.17 -3.69 5.86
N PHE A 127 -4.44 -4.72 6.30
CA PHE A 127 -4.41 -5.12 7.71
C PHE A 127 -3.07 -4.91 8.39
N VAL A 128 -1.95 -5.26 7.77
CA VAL A 128 -0.62 -5.20 8.40
C VAL A 128 0.05 -3.84 8.21
N ALA A 129 -0.01 -3.28 7.00
CA ALA A 129 0.61 -1.98 6.70
C ALA A 129 0.19 -0.84 7.64
N PRO A 130 -1.07 -0.73 8.13
CA PRO A 130 -1.45 0.29 9.10
C PRO A 130 -0.68 0.25 10.44
N LEU A 131 0.02 -0.86 10.73
CA LEU A 131 0.85 -1.00 11.93
C LEU A 131 2.32 -0.65 11.67
N SER A 132 2.74 -0.54 10.41
CA SER A 132 4.12 -0.24 9.99
C SER A 132 4.43 1.25 9.93
N ALA A 133 5.71 1.57 9.90
CA ALA A 133 6.18 2.95 9.75
C ALA A 133 5.91 3.51 8.34
N THR A 134 5.91 2.67 7.30
CA THR A 134 5.68 3.16 5.93
C THR A 134 4.23 3.57 5.65
N ALA A 135 3.23 2.97 6.31
CA ALA A 135 1.82 3.23 6.01
C ALA A 135 0.98 3.61 7.23
N GLY A 136 1.40 3.26 8.42
CA GLY A 136 0.69 3.52 9.67
C GLY A 136 0.57 4.99 10.02
N SER A 137 0.86 5.33 11.27
CA SER A 137 0.76 6.71 11.73
C SER A 137 1.86 7.64 11.21
N PHE A 138 2.92 7.10 10.62
CA PHE A 138 4.00 7.86 9.95
C PHE A 138 3.67 8.13 8.49
N GLY A 139 3.41 7.05 7.73
CA GLY A 139 3.00 7.09 6.34
C GLY A 139 4.10 7.53 5.38
N ASP A 140 5.35 7.16 5.57
CA ASP A 140 6.44 7.56 4.68
C ASP A 140 6.90 6.45 3.74
N THR A 141 6.99 6.75 2.45
CA THR A 141 7.47 5.81 1.43
C THR A 141 8.95 5.44 1.62
N GLY A 142 9.78 6.36 2.11
CA GLY A 142 11.18 6.11 2.41
C GLY A 142 11.38 5.19 3.61
N PHE A 143 10.37 5.07 4.48
CA PHE A 143 10.39 4.17 5.64
C PHE A 143 10.02 2.73 5.29
N ALA A 144 9.66 2.45 4.04
CA ALA A 144 9.37 1.10 3.60
C ALA A 144 10.57 0.17 3.82
N HIS A 145 10.28 -1.08 4.11
CA HIS A 145 11.30 -2.11 4.17
C HIS A 145 12.09 -2.15 2.85
N PRO A 146 13.36 -2.55 2.85
CA PRO A 146 14.21 -2.50 1.67
C PRO A 146 13.51 -3.06 0.44
N PHE A 147 13.46 -2.27 -0.66
CA PHE A 147 12.79 -2.59 -1.93
C PHE A 147 11.26 -2.71 -1.85
N ASP A 148 10.62 -2.35 -0.73
CA ASP A 148 9.22 -2.69 -0.43
C ASP A 148 8.94 -4.19 -0.68
N ASN A 149 9.87 -5.03 -0.20
CA ASN A 149 9.90 -6.46 -0.49
C ASN A 149 8.68 -7.24 0.05
N ASP A 150 7.85 -6.61 0.84
CA ASP A 150 6.65 -7.18 1.45
C ASP A 150 5.35 -6.44 1.05
N ASN A 151 5.45 -5.46 0.15
CA ASN A 151 4.36 -4.66 -0.36
C ASN A 151 3.60 -3.82 0.70
N LEU A 152 4.16 -3.61 1.90
CA LEU A 152 3.49 -2.79 2.91
C LEU A 152 3.35 -1.32 2.49
N ASN A 153 4.23 -0.82 1.63
CA ASN A 153 4.13 0.50 0.99
C ASN A 153 3.27 0.48 -0.28
N HIS A 154 2.57 -0.63 -0.55
CA HIS A 154 1.67 -0.78 -1.70
C HIS A 154 2.30 -0.43 -3.06
N SER A 155 3.54 -0.81 -3.31
CA SER A 155 4.20 -0.62 -4.60
C SER A 155 3.49 -1.36 -5.73
N VAL A 156 2.84 -2.48 -5.40
CA VAL A 156 2.03 -3.28 -6.32
C VAL A 156 0.56 -3.25 -5.90
N ARG A 157 -0.35 -3.09 -6.87
CA ARG A 157 -1.80 -3.16 -6.70
C ARG A 157 -2.35 -4.29 -7.54
N MET A 158 -3.38 -4.94 -7.03
CA MET A 158 -4.02 -6.08 -7.69
C MET A 158 -5.09 -5.59 -8.66
N SER A 159 -4.89 -5.82 -9.96
CA SER A 159 -5.89 -5.63 -11.01
C SER A 159 -6.78 -6.87 -11.13
N ASN A 160 -7.93 -6.74 -11.78
CA ASN A 160 -8.87 -7.83 -12.05
C ASN A 160 -9.30 -8.57 -10.77
N ALA A 161 -9.43 -7.87 -9.67
CA ALA A 161 -9.64 -8.46 -8.36
C ALA A 161 -11.11 -8.46 -7.94
N VAL A 162 -11.49 -9.53 -7.25
CA VAL A 162 -12.67 -9.63 -6.39
C VAL A 162 -12.17 -9.63 -4.97
N LYS A 163 -12.70 -8.76 -4.13
CA LYS A 163 -12.28 -8.59 -2.73
C LYS A 163 -13.48 -8.54 -1.81
N TYR A 164 -13.42 -9.29 -0.74
CA TYR A 164 -14.34 -9.19 0.38
C TYR A 164 -13.63 -8.60 1.60
N MET A 165 -14.31 -7.68 2.27
CA MET A 165 -13.88 -7.07 3.54
C MET A 165 -15.04 -7.12 4.52
N SER A 166 -14.88 -7.78 5.66
CA SER A 166 -15.94 -7.89 6.69
C SER A 166 -16.25 -6.55 7.34
N SER A 167 -17.44 -6.44 7.92
CA SER A 167 -17.72 -5.47 8.98
C SER A 167 -16.87 -5.77 10.22
N SER A 168 -16.86 -4.85 11.19
CA SER A 168 -16.18 -5.10 12.47
C SER A 168 -17.11 -5.87 13.41
N TYR A 169 -16.69 -7.04 13.84
CA TYR A 169 -17.42 -7.89 14.80
C TYR A 169 -16.67 -7.86 16.14
N ALA A 170 -17.10 -7.02 17.07
CA ALA A 170 -16.46 -6.84 18.38
C ALA A 170 -14.94 -6.56 18.28
N GLY A 171 -14.53 -5.75 17.30
CA GLY A 171 -13.12 -5.41 17.05
C GLY A 171 -12.41 -6.31 16.04
N LEU A 172 -12.96 -7.48 15.70
CA LEU A 172 -12.42 -8.37 14.67
C LEU A 172 -12.85 -7.91 13.28
N LYS A 173 -11.89 -7.77 12.35
CA LYS A 173 -12.09 -7.59 10.91
C LYS A 173 -11.28 -8.62 10.15
N PHE A 174 -11.79 -9.08 9.01
CA PHE A 174 -11.07 -9.98 8.12
C PHE A 174 -11.46 -9.71 6.67
N GLY A 175 -10.63 -10.16 5.75
CA GLY A 175 -10.88 -9.98 4.33
C GLY A 175 -10.02 -10.92 3.49
N ALA A 176 -10.40 -11.05 2.23
CA ALA A 176 -9.68 -11.82 1.25
C ALA A 176 -9.87 -11.22 -0.15
N LEU A 177 -8.87 -11.42 -1.00
CA LEU A 177 -8.86 -10.97 -2.38
C LEU A 177 -8.40 -12.11 -3.28
N TYR A 178 -9.03 -12.22 -4.44
CA TYR A 178 -8.54 -13.01 -5.56
C TYR A 178 -8.47 -12.14 -6.82
N ALA A 179 -7.31 -12.15 -7.49
CA ALA A 179 -7.07 -11.42 -8.72
C ALA A 179 -6.82 -12.40 -9.87
N PHE A 180 -7.60 -12.27 -10.94
CA PHE A 180 -7.61 -13.18 -12.08
C PHE A 180 -6.44 -12.91 -13.02
N SER A 181 -5.96 -13.97 -13.67
CA SER A 181 -4.92 -13.88 -14.69
C SER A 181 -5.39 -13.23 -16.00
N ASN A 182 -6.70 -13.25 -16.28
CA ASN A 182 -7.27 -12.85 -17.57
C ASN A 182 -6.57 -13.54 -18.78
N SER A 183 -6.15 -14.78 -18.58
CA SER A 183 -5.47 -15.61 -19.56
C SER A 183 -6.06 -17.01 -19.57
N THR A 184 -5.93 -17.73 -20.69
CA THR A 184 -6.25 -19.17 -20.78
C THR A 184 -5.33 -20.01 -19.91
N ASP A 185 -4.10 -19.55 -19.64
CA ASP A 185 -3.26 -20.06 -18.57
C ASP A 185 -3.65 -19.37 -17.25
N PHE A 186 -4.55 -20.02 -16.53
CA PHE A 186 -5.13 -19.49 -15.30
C PHE A 186 -4.10 -19.34 -14.16
N SER A 187 -2.95 -19.96 -14.26
CA SER A 187 -1.88 -19.88 -13.27
C SER A 187 -0.96 -18.66 -13.46
N MET A 188 -0.91 -18.11 -14.67
CA MET A 188 0.03 -17.05 -15.04
C MET A 188 -0.48 -15.67 -14.67
N ASN A 189 0.26 -14.95 -13.82
CA ASN A 189 -0.04 -13.60 -13.34
C ASN A 189 -1.42 -13.51 -12.65
N ARG A 190 -1.65 -14.38 -11.68
CA ARG A 190 -2.78 -14.33 -10.73
C ARG A 190 -2.27 -14.02 -9.33
N ALA A 191 -3.13 -13.47 -8.48
CA ALA A 191 -2.80 -13.22 -7.09
C ALA A 191 -3.97 -13.57 -6.17
N TYR A 192 -3.66 -13.86 -4.91
CA TYR A 192 -4.65 -13.99 -3.85
C TYR A 192 -4.04 -13.56 -2.52
N SER A 193 -4.88 -12.99 -1.67
CA SER A 193 -4.49 -12.57 -0.34
C SER A 193 -5.62 -12.79 0.65
N ALA A 194 -5.25 -12.93 1.92
CA ALA A 194 -6.19 -12.97 3.04
C ALA A 194 -5.55 -12.35 4.27
N GLY A 195 -6.35 -11.80 5.16
CA GLY A 195 -5.84 -11.20 6.39
C GLY A 195 -6.95 -10.84 7.36
N GLY A 196 -6.52 -10.37 8.53
CA GLY A 196 -7.44 -9.89 9.54
C GLY A 196 -6.73 -9.06 10.61
N SER A 197 -7.53 -8.28 11.33
CA SER A 197 -7.08 -7.48 12.45
C SER A 197 -8.05 -7.60 13.63
N TYR A 198 -7.51 -7.43 14.83
CA TYR A 198 -8.29 -7.37 16.05
C TYR A 198 -7.87 -6.15 16.86
N SER A 199 -8.86 -5.35 17.25
CA SER A 199 -8.68 -4.15 18.06
C SER A 199 -9.41 -4.31 19.40
N TYR A 200 -8.69 -4.15 20.50
CA TYR A 200 -9.25 -4.21 21.85
C TYR A 200 -8.61 -3.13 22.74
N GLY A 201 -9.40 -2.13 23.12
CA GLY A 201 -8.90 -0.98 23.87
C GLY A 201 -7.74 -0.29 23.13
N PRO A 202 -6.57 -0.13 23.78
CA PRO A 202 -5.41 0.49 23.16
C PRO A 202 -4.59 -0.46 22.27
N PHE A 203 -4.96 -1.74 22.17
CA PHE A 203 -4.20 -2.78 21.50
C PHE A 203 -4.79 -3.12 20.14
N ASN A 204 -3.96 -3.16 19.10
CA ASN A 204 -4.31 -3.62 17.78
C ASN A 204 -3.30 -4.67 17.33
N VAL A 205 -3.79 -5.75 16.74
CA VAL A 205 -2.99 -6.78 16.09
C VAL A 205 -3.51 -7.07 14.71
N ALA A 206 -2.64 -7.48 13.80
CA ALA A 206 -3.04 -7.90 12.47
C ALA A 206 -2.12 -9.00 11.94
N VAL A 207 -2.68 -9.80 11.03
CA VAL A 207 -1.96 -10.77 10.22
C VAL A 207 -2.44 -10.68 8.79
N GLY A 208 -1.56 -11.00 7.84
CA GLY A 208 -1.91 -11.00 6.42
C GLY A 208 -1.01 -11.91 5.61
N TYR A 209 -1.56 -12.40 4.52
CA TYR A 209 -0.87 -13.22 3.55
C TYR A 209 -1.18 -12.74 2.14
N LEU A 210 -0.15 -12.71 1.28
CA LEU A 210 -0.25 -12.41 -0.14
C LEU A 210 0.51 -13.49 -0.91
N GLN A 211 -0.04 -13.95 -2.04
CA GLN A 211 0.70 -14.74 -3.02
C GLN A 211 0.40 -14.24 -4.43
N ILE A 212 1.48 -14.11 -5.22
CA ILE A 212 1.46 -13.76 -6.65
C ILE A 212 2.14 -14.90 -7.40
N ASN A 213 1.53 -15.39 -8.46
CA ASN A 213 2.08 -16.47 -9.29
C ASN A 213 2.29 -15.98 -10.72
N GLY A 214 3.40 -16.40 -11.34
CA GLY A 214 3.64 -16.21 -12.76
C GLY A 214 3.82 -14.76 -13.19
N SER A 215 4.29 -13.88 -12.30
CA SER A 215 4.54 -12.48 -12.63
C SER A 215 5.72 -12.27 -13.59
N ASN A 216 6.60 -13.25 -13.71
CA ASN A 216 7.72 -13.24 -14.65
C ASN A 216 7.34 -13.68 -16.08
N GLY A 217 6.10 -14.03 -16.31
CA GLY A 217 5.60 -14.46 -17.61
C GLY A 217 5.24 -13.29 -18.54
N ALA A 218 4.88 -13.64 -19.78
CA ALA A 218 4.50 -12.67 -20.81
C ALA A 218 3.10 -12.07 -20.63
N ASN A 219 2.31 -12.53 -19.65
CA ASN A 219 0.95 -12.05 -19.44
C ASN A 219 0.96 -10.70 -18.69
N THR A 220 0.72 -9.62 -19.43
CA THR A 220 0.61 -8.25 -18.90
C THR A 220 -0.82 -7.85 -18.52
N ALA A 221 -1.82 -8.69 -18.84
CA ALA A 221 -3.23 -8.41 -18.56
C ALA A 221 -3.71 -8.96 -17.22
N GLY A 222 -2.84 -9.60 -16.44
CA GLY A 222 -3.17 -10.31 -15.21
C GLY A 222 -3.28 -9.43 -13.96
N ALA A 223 -3.01 -10.05 -12.82
CA ALA A 223 -3.18 -9.45 -11.50
C ALA A 223 -2.26 -8.25 -11.26
N ILE A 224 -1.00 -8.31 -11.71
CA ILE A 224 -0.02 -7.24 -11.53
C ILE A 224 0.54 -6.74 -12.85
N ASP A 225 0.96 -5.48 -12.84
CA ASP A 225 1.70 -4.86 -13.94
C ASP A 225 3.18 -4.71 -13.52
N VAL A 226 4.04 -5.48 -14.18
CA VAL A 226 5.49 -5.48 -13.96
C VAL A 226 6.11 -4.09 -14.18
N ALA A 227 5.66 -3.38 -15.22
CA ALA A 227 6.17 -2.06 -15.54
C ALA A 227 5.82 -1.03 -14.46
N GLU A 228 4.65 -1.17 -13.82
CA GLU A 228 4.25 -0.32 -12.69
C GLU A 228 5.16 -0.56 -11.47
N ALA A 229 5.41 -1.81 -11.11
CA ALA A 229 6.26 -2.15 -9.99
C ALA A 229 7.68 -1.61 -10.18
N THR A 230 8.22 -1.70 -11.39
CA THR A 230 9.54 -1.16 -11.73
C THR A 230 9.55 0.38 -11.67
N ALA A 231 8.48 1.04 -12.14
CA ALA A 231 8.39 2.49 -12.19
C ALA A 231 8.27 3.16 -10.81
N ASN A 232 7.84 2.43 -9.79
CA ASN A 232 7.67 2.97 -8.43
C ASN A 232 8.98 3.13 -7.63
N GLY A 233 10.15 2.92 -8.25
CA GLY A 233 11.44 3.19 -7.62
C GLY A 233 11.86 2.19 -6.54
N THR A 234 11.18 1.05 -6.45
CA THR A 234 11.51 -0.05 -5.52
C THR A 234 12.59 -0.99 -6.07
N GLY A 235 13.19 -0.63 -7.21
CA GLY A 235 14.18 -1.46 -7.88
C GLY A 235 13.59 -2.62 -8.69
N GLY A 236 12.26 -2.68 -8.81
CA GLY A 236 11.58 -3.76 -9.56
C GLY A 236 11.72 -5.14 -8.92
N PHE A 237 12.06 -5.17 -7.65
CA PHE A 237 12.41 -6.40 -6.93
C PHE A 237 11.26 -7.40 -6.85
N VAL A 238 10.03 -6.89 -6.68
CA VAL A 238 8.77 -7.66 -6.60
C VAL A 238 8.44 -8.40 -7.90
N VAL A 239 9.17 -8.15 -8.97
CA VAL A 239 8.86 -8.64 -10.30
C VAL A 239 10.00 -9.47 -10.87
N GLY A 240 9.65 -10.54 -11.55
CA GLY A 240 10.61 -11.47 -12.13
C GLY A 240 10.69 -12.81 -11.38
N ALA A 241 9.82 -13.01 -10.40
CA ALA A 241 9.66 -14.28 -9.74
C ALA A 241 8.55 -15.12 -10.39
N SER A 242 8.75 -16.42 -10.51
CA SER A 242 7.68 -17.34 -10.93
C SER A 242 6.60 -17.49 -9.86
N ARG A 243 6.97 -17.28 -8.61
CA ARG A 243 6.08 -17.23 -7.45
C ARG A 243 6.65 -16.30 -6.40
N GLU A 244 5.81 -15.43 -5.89
CA GLU A 244 6.08 -14.60 -4.72
C GLU A 244 5.03 -14.88 -3.65
N TRP A 245 5.44 -14.92 -2.39
CA TRP A 245 4.50 -14.90 -1.27
C TRP A 245 5.07 -14.11 -0.11
N VAL A 246 4.16 -13.47 0.63
CA VAL A 246 4.47 -12.67 1.81
C VAL A 246 3.55 -13.08 2.94
N LEU A 247 4.11 -13.30 4.11
CA LEU A 247 3.40 -13.43 5.38
C LEU A 247 3.79 -12.25 6.26
N GLY A 248 2.81 -11.53 6.79
CA GLY A 248 3.01 -10.40 7.68
C GLY A 248 2.20 -10.52 8.97
N ALA A 249 2.75 -10.04 10.07
CA ALA A 249 2.07 -9.87 11.34
C ALA A 249 2.58 -8.62 12.05
N GLY A 250 1.71 -7.96 12.82
CA GLY A 250 2.10 -6.80 13.59
C GLY A 250 1.17 -6.53 14.76
N ALA A 251 1.64 -5.69 15.66
CA ALA A 251 0.88 -5.20 16.79
C ALA A 251 1.27 -3.75 17.09
N ASN A 252 0.32 -2.96 17.60
CA ASN A 252 0.64 -1.69 18.23
C ASN A 252 -0.15 -1.49 19.52
N TYR A 253 0.39 -0.64 20.36
CA TYR A 253 -0.19 -0.28 21.66
C TYR A 253 -0.16 1.24 21.85
N ALA A 254 -1.32 1.82 22.11
CA ALA A 254 -1.46 3.25 22.42
C ALA A 254 -1.36 3.46 23.93
N TYR A 255 -0.40 4.30 24.37
CA TYR A 255 -0.22 4.65 25.76
C TYR A 255 -0.12 6.17 25.91
N GLY A 256 -1.18 6.79 26.37
CA GLY A 256 -1.28 8.25 26.43
C GLY A 256 -1.01 8.88 25.05
N PRO A 257 -0.01 9.77 24.93
CA PRO A 257 0.36 10.38 23.66
C PRO A 257 1.26 9.49 22.77
N ALA A 258 1.68 8.33 23.25
CA ALA A 258 2.57 7.42 22.55
C ALA A 258 1.79 6.32 21.83
N LEU A 259 2.27 5.95 20.63
CA LEU A 259 1.90 4.74 19.92
C LEU A 259 3.19 3.96 19.66
N ILE A 260 3.27 2.73 20.12
CA ILE A 260 4.44 1.85 19.93
C ILE A 260 3.99 0.64 19.12
N GLY A 261 4.75 0.28 18.10
CA GLY A 261 4.43 -0.80 17.18
C GLY A 261 5.59 -1.74 16.93
N PHE A 262 5.22 -2.95 16.55
CA PHE A 262 6.12 -3.98 16.04
C PHE A 262 5.49 -4.62 14.80
N VAL A 263 6.29 -4.80 13.74
CA VAL A 263 5.87 -5.49 12.53
C VAL A 263 6.94 -6.51 12.13
N PHE A 264 6.48 -7.69 11.80
CA PHE A 264 7.28 -8.75 11.22
C PHE A 264 6.71 -9.14 9.86
N THR A 265 7.58 -9.27 8.85
CA THR A 265 7.19 -9.84 7.56
C THR A 265 8.23 -10.84 7.09
N ARG A 266 7.75 -11.83 6.34
CA ARG A 266 8.58 -12.75 5.58
C ARG A 266 8.10 -12.76 4.14
N SER A 267 8.96 -12.37 3.22
CA SER A 267 8.73 -12.44 1.78
C SER A 267 9.63 -13.47 1.13
N VAL A 268 9.12 -14.20 0.13
CA VAL A 268 9.86 -15.23 -0.60
C VAL A 268 9.56 -15.13 -2.08
N TYR A 269 10.61 -15.06 -2.89
CA TYR A 269 10.61 -14.96 -4.34
C TYR A 269 11.26 -16.22 -4.92
N GLN A 270 10.50 -17.02 -5.66
CA GLN A 270 10.96 -18.27 -6.27
C GLN A 270 11.14 -18.08 -7.77
N GLY A 271 12.16 -18.72 -8.33
CA GLY A 271 12.48 -18.61 -9.76
C GLY A 271 12.90 -17.22 -10.18
N THR A 272 13.55 -16.47 -9.27
CA THR A 272 14.09 -15.13 -9.54
C THR A 272 15.57 -15.19 -9.91
N THR A 273 16.02 -14.18 -10.68
CA THR A 273 17.45 -13.93 -10.96
C THR A 273 18.00 -12.76 -10.17
N SER A 274 17.18 -12.15 -9.27
CA SER A 274 17.61 -11.06 -8.41
C SER A 274 18.71 -11.53 -7.45
N PHE A 275 19.63 -10.62 -7.10
CA PHE A 275 20.79 -10.90 -6.26
C PHE A 275 21.66 -12.07 -6.78
N ASN A 276 21.79 -12.16 -8.12
CA ASN A 276 22.55 -13.22 -8.79
C ASN A 276 22.09 -14.66 -8.46
N SER A 277 20.88 -14.83 -7.96
CA SER A 277 20.30 -16.16 -7.85
C SER A 277 20.00 -16.71 -9.25
N VAL A 278 20.32 -17.98 -9.47
CA VAL A 278 20.07 -18.63 -10.77
C VAL A 278 18.93 -19.61 -10.60
N ASN A 279 17.76 -19.28 -11.12
CA ASN A 279 16.52 -20.03 -10.87
C ASN A 279 16.32 -20.38 -9.39
N GLY A 280 16.86 -19.53 -8.52
CA GLY A 280 16.89 -19.71 -7.09
C GLY A 280 15.69 -19.08 -6.40
N ALA A 281 15.76 -19.04 -5.09
CA ALA A 281 14.84 -18.30 -4.25
C ALA A 281 15.58 -17.18 -3.53
N MET A 282 14.91 -16.04 -3.39
CA MET A 282 15.32 -14.95 -2.52
C MET A 282 14.25 -14.81 -1.43
N SER A 283 14.68 -14.69 -0.19
CA SER A 283 13.76 -14.43 0.92
C SER A 283 14.29 -13.29 1.78
N PHE A 284 13.36 -12.56 2.40
CA PHE A 284 13.65 -11.53 3.39
C PHE A 284 12.81 -11.76 4.64
N TYR A 285 13.42 -11.52 5.79
CA TYR A 285 12.77 -11.42 7.08
C TYR A 285 12.95 -10.00 7.57
N ASN A 286 11.86 -9.25 7.68
CA ASN A 286 11.87 -7.88 8.17
C ASN A 286 11.36 -7.85 9.62
N TYR A 287 12.10 -7.15 10.48
CA TYR A 287 11.76 -6.89 11.88
C TYR A 287 11.74 -5.39 12.08
N GLU A 288 10.57 -4.81 12.26
CA GLU A 288 10.39 -3.38 12.47
C GLU A 288 9.90 -3.10 13.89
N VAL A 289 10.53 -2.14 14.55
CA VAL A 289 10.01 -1.48 15.76
C VAL A 289 9.78 -0.02 15.44
N ASN A 290 8.60 0.48 15.77
CA ASN A 290 8.26 1.88 15.53
C ASN A 290 7.59 2.53 16.75
N ALA A 291 7.78 3.82 16.89
CA ALA A 291 7.12 4.62 17.93
C ALA A 291 6.80 6.01 17.42
N LYS A 292 5.61 6.50 17.73
CA LYS A 292 5.18 7.87 17.50
C LYS A 292 4.71 8.51 18.80
N TYR A 293 5.09 9.76 19.01
CA TYR A 293 4.74 10.53 20.21
C TYR A 293 4.12 11.87 19.82
N ALA A 294 2.90 12.13 20.27
CA ALA A 294 2.26 13.43 20.15
C ALA A 294 2.76 14.36 21.27
N LEU A 295 3.80 15.15 20.95
CA LEU A 295 4.40 16.09 21.92
C LEU A 295 3.40 17.18 22.31
N THR A 296 2.65 17.69 21.34
CA THR A 296 1.50 18.59 21.49
C THR A 296 0.42 18.20 20.49
N PRO A 297 -0.79 18.78 20.54
CA PRO A 297 -1.80 18.55 19.50
C PRO A 297 -1.33 18.92 18.08
N ALA A 298 -0.33 19.80 17.95
CA ALA A 298 0.21 20.24 16.68
C ALA A 298 1.54 19.57 16.30
N ILE A 299 2.30 19.03 17.26
CA ILE A 299 3.64 18.47 17.02
C ILE A 299 3.64 16.97 17.31
N SER A 300 4.09 16.18 16.35
CA SER A 300 4.35 14.76 16.56
C SER A 300 5.77 14.39 16.11
N LEU A 301 6.38 13.47 16.86
CA LEU A 301 7.69 12.91 16.59
C LEU A 301 7.54 11.42 16.33
N GLY A 302 8.34 10.87 15.41
CA GLY A 302 8.35 9.47 15.06
C GLY A 302 9.76 8.92 14.95
N ILE A 303 9.93 7.66 15.32
CA ILE A 303 11.14 6.88 15.14
C ILE A 303 10.76 5.46 14.72
N ALA A 304 11.51 4.89 13.79
CA ALA A 304 11.42 3.49 13.45
C ALA A 304 12.80 2.92 13.16
N ASP A 305 12.99 1.65 13.51
CA ASP A 305 14.16 0.85 13.15
C ASP A 305 13.69 -0.44 12.49
N THR A 306 14.28 -0.76 11.35
CA THR A 306 14.00 -1.96 10.57
C THR A 306 15.29 -2.74 10.34
N TYR A 307 15.33 -3.98 10.83
CA TYR A 307 16.35 -4.94 10.46
C TYR A 307 15.79 -5.92 9.44
N THR A 308 16.47 -6.04 8.30
CA THR A 308 16.12 -6.97 7.23
C THR A 308 17.22 -8.01 7.05
N ASP A 309 16.87 -9.29 7.16
CA ASP A 309 17.75 -10.44 6.95
C ASP A 309 17.34 -11.14 5.64
N GLY A 310 18.16 -10.98 4.61
CA GLY A 310 17.92 -11.59 3.30
C GLY A 310 18.70 -12.90 3.15
N HIS A 311 18.14 -13.84 2.36
CA HIS A 311 18.79 -15.11 2.01
C HIS A 311 18.63 -15.38 0.54
N ALA A 312 19.75 -15.48 -0.18
CA ALA A 312 19.81 -15.79 -1.60
C ALA A 312 20.19 -17.26 -1.80
N ALA A 313 19.22 -18.14 -2.08
CA ALA A 313 19.49 -19.53 -2.39
C ALA A 313 20.11 -19.64 -3.81
N ASN A 314 21.14 -20.50 -3.94
CA ASN A 314 21.88 -20.71 -5.18
C ASN A 314 22.55 -19.46 -5.77
N SER A 315 23.04 -18.55 -4.92
CA SER A 315 23.87 -17.43 -5.36
C SER A 315 25.19 -17.92 -5.96
N ARG A 316 25.55 -17.42 -7.14
CA ARG A 316 26.80 -17.80 -7.82
C ARG A 316 28.00 -16.94 -7.43
N THR A 317 27.80 -15.76 -6.90
CA THR A 317 28.85 -14.73 -6.90
C THR A 317 29.15 -14.15 -5.52
N PHE A 318 28.23 -14.23 -4.57
CA PHE A 318 28.36 -13.57 -3.27
C PHE A 318 28.27 -14.59 -2.16
N GLY A 319 29.34 -14.71 -1.37
CA GLY A 319 29.41 -15.62 -0.23
C GLY A 319 28.48 -15.23 0.94
N ASP A 320 27.96 -13.98 0.93
CA ASP A 320 27.17 -13.43 2.02
C ASP A 320 25.74 -13.11 1.57
N ASP A 321 24.80 -13.29 2.46
CA ASP A 321 23.41 -12.89 2.30
C ASP A 321 23.24 -11.38 2.51
N PRO A 322 22.34 -10.69 1.76
CA PRO A 322 22.12 -9.26 1.92
C PRO A 322 21.36 -8.97 3.22
N LYS A 323 21.91 -8.11 4.06
CA LYS A 323 21.23 -7.63 5.27
C LYS A 323 21.20 -6.11 5.28
N TYR A 324 20.16 -5.56 5.88
CA TYR A 324 20.00 -4.11 5.95
C TYR A 324 19.52 -3.73 7.36
N ASN A 325 20.05 -2.61 7.85
CA ASN A 325 19.51 -1.93 9.01
C ASN A 325 19.15 -0.51 8.63
N GLN A 326 17.92 -0.08 8.90
CA GLN A 326 17.42 1.24 8.53
C GLN A 326 16.79 1.91 9.73
N VAL A 327 17.30 3.09 10.09
CA VAL A 327 16.74 3.96 11.12
C VAL A 327 16.06 5.15 10.46
N ASN A 328 14.84 5.46 10.90
CA ASN A 328 13.98 6.49 10.36
C ASN A 328 13.53 7.44 11.47
N LEU A 329 13.58 8.73 11.20
CA LEU A 329 13.13 9.80 12.11
C LEU A 329 12.15 10.71 11.38
N GLN A 330 11.09 11.13 12.06
CA GLN A 330 10.09 12.04 11.52
C GLN A 330 9.69 13.08 12.58
N ALA A 331 9.53 14.33 12.15
CA ALA A 331 8.88 15.39 12.91
C ALA A 331 7.82 16.05 12.02
N ILE A 332 6.60 16.22 12.55
CA ILE A 332 5.49 16.84 11.85
C ILE A 332 4.96 18.00 12.69
N TYR A 333 4.73 19.15 12.05
CA TYR A 333 3.98 20.26 12.60
C TYR A 333 2.68 20.46 11.81
N SER A 334 1.54 20.30 12.46
CA SER A 334 0.21 20.43 11.87
C SER A 334 -0.32 21.85 12.08
N PHE A 335 -0.43 22.63 11.00
CA PHE A 335 -1.14 23.93 11.01
C PHE A 335 -2.65 23.73 11.18
N SER A 336 -3.17 22.63 10.66
CA SER A 336 -4.58 22.25 10.75
C SER A 336 -4.73 20.73 10.58
N LYS A 337 -5.96 20.20 10.67
CA LYS A 337 -6.26 18.79 10.35
C LYS A 337 -5.93 18.40 8.91
N ARG A 338 -5.76 19.38 8.00
CA ARG A 338 -5.54 19.17 6.56
C ARG A 338 -4.14 19.55 6.09
N THR A 339 -3.44 20.42 6.81
CA THR A 339 -2.17 21.00 6.37
C THR A 339 -1.10 20.79 7.40
N ASP A 340 0.00 20.17 7.01
CA ASP A 340 1.17 19.96 7.85
C ASP A 340 2.48 20.19 7.06
N VAL A 341 3.51 20.57 7.79
CA VAL A 341 4.91 20.53 7.33
C VAL A 341 5.64 19.44 8.10
N TYR A 342 6.66 18.88 7.47
CA TYR A 342 7.41 17.78 8.04
C TYR A 342 8.90 17.88 7.74
N ALA A 343 9.69 17.25 8.60
CA ALA A 343 11.09 16.95 8.38
C ALA A 343 11.36 15.48 8.70
N GLU A 344 12.16 14.81 7.87
CA GLU A 344 12.50 13.41 8.00
C GLU A 344 13.97 13.19 7.77
N ALA A 345 14.52 12.19 8.44
CA ALA A 345 15.86 11.72 8.25
C ALA A 345 15.87 10.19 8.25
N MET A 346 16.56 9.60 7.30
CA MET A 346 16.69 8.15 7.12
C MET A 346 18.16 7.80 6.98
N TYR A 347 18.56 6.74 7.64
CA TYR A 347 19.87 6.14 7.50
C TYR A 347 19.73 4.65 7.26
N GLN A 348 20.36 4.14 6.22
CA GLN A 348 20.41 2.72 5.94
C GLN A 348 21.85 2.25 5.81
N HIS A 349 22.15 1.11 6.45
CA HIS A 349 23.39 0.38 6.33
C HIS A 349 23.13 -1.00 5.73
N ALA A 350 23.77 -1.29 4.59
CA ALA A 350 23.81 -2.60 3.99
C ALA A 350 24.98 -3.41 4.56
N ILE A 351 24.73 -4.63 4.98
CA ILE A 351 25.71 -5.55 5.57
C ILE A 351 26.01 -6.66 4.56
N GLY A 352 27.28 -6.95 4.35
CA GLY A 352 27.78 -7.90 3.36
C GLY A 352 28.71 -7.20 2.34
N ALA A 353 29.76 -7.88 1.92
CA ALA A 353 30.91 -7.26 1.23
C ALA A 353 30.57 -6.62 -0.13
N GLN A 354 29.43 -6.94 -0.72
CA GLN A 354 29.07 -6.50 -2.08
C GLN A 354 27.70 -5.79 -2.14
N TYR A 355 27.07 -5.54 -1.00
CA TYR A 355 25.77 -4.89 -0.95
C TYR A 355 25.91 -3.41 -0.67
N VAL A 356 25.10 -2.63 -1.36
CA VAL A 356 25.00 -1.18 -1.18
C VAL A 356 23.66 -0.81 -0.57
N ALA A 357 23.62 0.29 0.15
CA ALA A 357 22.36 0.79 0.69
C ALA A 357 21.46 1.33 -0.41
N PHE A 358 20.15 1.15 -0.23
CA PHE A 358 19.12 1.67 -1.10
C PHE A 358 17.86 2.00 -0.28
N ILE A 359 17.71 3.27 0.07
CA ILE A 359 16.48 3.78 0.69
C ILE A 359 15.46 4.03 -0.42
N ASN A 360 14.24 3.55 -0.25
CA ASN A 360 13.16 3.77 -1.21
C ASN A 360 12.97 5.27 -1.46
N THR A 361 12.71 5.66 -2.69
CA THR A 361 12.57 7.06 -3.16
C THR A 361 13.82 7.95 -3.11
N SER A 362 14.97 7.45 -2.65
CA SER A 362 16.22 8.22 -2.54
C SER A 362 16.77 8.76 -3.88
N GLY A 363 16.21 8.33 -5.00
CA GLY A 363 16.66 8.70 -6.35
C GLY A 363 17.72 7.78 -6.94
N GLY A 364 18.23 6.79 -6.18
CA GLY A 364 19.16 5.77 -6.64
C GLY A 364 19.85 5.03 -5.50
N ALA A 365 20.44 3.87 -5.84
CA ALA A 365 21.24 3.12 -4.89
C ALA A 365 22.48 3.92 -4.47
N SER A 366 22.95 3.68 -3.26
CA SER A 366 24.22 4.22 -2.80
C SER A 366 25.40 3.63 -3.57
N SER A 367 26.50 4.36 -3.67
CA SER A 367 27.78 3.84 -4.11
C SER A 367 28.56 3.12 -3.00
N THR A 368 28.00 3.11 -1.79
CA THR A 368 28.60 2.50 -0.60
C THR A 368 27.56 1.68 0.18
N ALA A 369 28.01 1.00 1.23
CA ALA A 369 27.12 0.31 2.15
C ALA A 369 26.21 1.25 2.98
N ASN A 370 26.39 2.58 2.88
CA ASN A 370 25.66 3.54 3.70
C ASN A 370 24.93 4.55 2.83
N GLN A 371 23.70 4.88 3.20
CA GLN A 371 22.92 5.96 2.59
C GLN A 371 22.21 6.79 3.66
N VAL A 372 22.23 8.10 3.48
CA VAL A 372 21.51 9.07 4.29
C VAL A 372 20.55 9.83 3.38
N VAL A 373 19.30 9.96 3.81
CA VAL A 373 18.30 10.80 3.16
C VAL A 373 17.76 11.80 4.18
N GLY A 374 17.69 13.06 3.80
CA GLY A 374 17.00 14.10 4.55
C GLY A 374 15.91 14.74 3.71
N THR A 375 14.72 14.92 4.26
CA THR A 375 13.56 15.45 3.55
C THR A 375 12.86 16.51 4.38
N VAL A 376 12.43 17.59 3.73
CA VAL A 376 11.48 18.56 4.30
C VAL A 376 10.36 18.80 3.31
N GLY A 377 9.13 18.96 3.80
CA GLY A 377 8.01 19.12 2.87
C GLY A 377 6.75 19.67 3.51
N LEU A 378 5.77 19.88 2.65
CA LEU A 378 4.43 20.37 2.93
C LEU A 378 3.40 19.39 2.37
N ARG A 379 2.42 19.04 3.18
CA ARG A 379 1.29 18.21 2.76
C ARG A 379 -0.02 18.89 3.03
N HIS A 380 -0.93 18.84 2.05
CA HIS A 380 -2.30 19.35 2.18
C HIS A 380 -3.32 18.31 1.72
N ARG A 381 -4.38 18.10 2.51
CA ARG A 381 -5.51 17.20 2.22
C ARG A 381 -6.76 18.00 1.93
N PHE A 382 -7.56 17.58 0.95
CA PHE A 382 -8.81 18.25 0.56
C PHE A 382 -9.96 17.26 0.36
#